data_005d6c69077fd078d7373199d2a20c21
#
_entry.id   005d6c69077fd078d7373199d2a20c21
#
_cell.length_a   1.000
_cell.length_b   1.000
_cell.length_c   1.000
_cell.angle_alpha   90.00
_cell.angle_beta   90.00
_cell.angle_gamma   90.00
#
_symmetry.space_group_name_H-M   'P 1'
#
loop_
_entity.id
_entity.type
_entity.pdbx_description
1 polymer ?
#
loop_
_entity_poly.entity_id
_entity_poly.type
_entity_poly.pdbx_seq_one_letter_code
_entity_poly.pdbx_strand_id
1 'polypeptide(L)'
;MRAMRLAAVAMATAGLSLAGPAIVEAKTPAAAVKTVAPESVGFDSARLKKLDDYMAGVIAQKRVAGMTTLLVRHGKVVAFNTYGTMDGQSPMTKDAIFRIYSMSKPVTGVAMMILYEEGKWKLDDPVTKFIPEFRNLKVMTGVGPDGKPTTVPVTRPPTMREIMSHTAGFGYGLQIREPVDKMFRERGVLWSADLPDMIGKVADIPLKFQPGTDWSYSIAVDIQGYLVEKLSGQKLGDFMQSRIFGPLKMTDTGFYTGADKASRLAKLYQTDIRTWQMVPATELFGGAVPDYTKKPALESGGGGLVSTTVDYGRFAQMLLNKGELDGARILAPATVELMGTNVIPKSVLETLSTKQGGSFSDAVGFGMDVMVVNDARKAGSISGDGEMSWGGAAGTWFWVDPTNDLYFVGMVQRLGGTGGEDLQIMSRLLTYQALVKPEN
;
A
#
# COMPACT_ATOMS: atom_id res chain seq x y z
N MET A 1 43.17 49.75 64.16
CA MET A 1 43.81 49.44 62.88
C MET A 1 42.72 49.14 61.84
N ARG A 2 42.54 50.04 60.91
CA ARG A 2 41.41 50.04 59.98
C ARG A 2 41.81 49.29 58.73
N ALA A 3 41.00 48.32 58.28
CA ALA A 3 41.13 47.64 57.04
C ALA A 3 40.20 48.27 56.00
N MET A 4 40.81 48.77 54.90
CA MET A 4 40.13 49.36 53.72
C MET A 4 39.49 48.24 52.88
N ARG A 5 38.22 48.44 52.55
CA ARG A 5 37.50 47.65 51.55
C ARG A 5 37.66 48.26 50.20
N LEU A 6 38.22 47.55 49.22
CA LEU A 6 38.17 47.87 47.80
C LEU A 6 36.86 47.34 47.19
N ALA A 7 36.08 48.21 46.58
CA ALA A 7 34.92 47.85 45.77
C ALA A 7 35.36 47.67 44.31
N ALA A 8 35.11 46.48 43.75
CA ALA A 8 35.29 46.18 42.31
C ALA A 8 33.97 46.51 41.58
N VAL A 9 34.04 47.44 40.62
CA VAL A 9 32.97 47.78 39.71
C VAL A 9 33.04 46.78 38.51
N ALA A 10 32.01 45.94 38.34
CA ALA A 10 31.84 45.09 37.15
C ALA A 10 31.10 45.87 36.08
N MET A 11 31.76 46.13 34.95
CA MET A 11 31.12 46.61 33.73
C MET A 11 30.42 45.45 33.03
N ALA A 12 29.10 45.54 32.89
CA ALA A 12 28.30 44.66 32.07
C ALA A 12 28.35 45.16 30.60
N THR A 13 29.02 44.43 29.73
CA THR A 13 28.93 44.64 28.27
C THR A 13 27.71 43.91 27.74
N ALA A 14 26.70 44.66 27.31
CA ALA A 14 25.53 44.17 26.58
C ALA A 14 25.95 43.83 25.14
N GLY A 15 26.09 42.54 24.85
CA GLY A 15 26.29 42.06 23.48
C GLY A 15 24.96 42.07 22.72
N LEU A 16 24.79 42.99 21.76
CA LEU A 16 23.72 42.93 20.77
C LEU A 16 24.00 41.76 19.81
N SER A 17 23.27 40.66 19.94
CA SER A 17 23.21 39.61 18.92
C SER A 17 22.31 40.10 17.79
N LEU A 18 22.88 40.50 16.66
CA LEU A 18 22.19 40.69 15.40
C LEU A 18 21.82 39.27 14.86
N ALA A 19 20.55 38.90 15.06
CA ALA A 19 19.99 37.74 14.35
C ALA A 19 19.91 38.10 12.86
N GLY A 20 20.78 37.51 12.05
CA GLY A 20 20.70 37.62 10.60
C GLY A 20 19.40 36.96 10.10
N PRO A 21 18.85 37.40 8.95
CA PRO A 21 17.65 36.81 8.39
C PRO A 21 17.93 35.30 8.11
N ALA A 22 17.07 34.44 8.65
CA ALA A 22 17.07 33.03 8.31
C ALA A 22 16.88 32.89 6.79
N ILE A 23 17.90 32.42 6.09
CA ILE A 23 17.79 32.05 4.68
C ILE A 23 16.81 30.89 4.64
N VAL A 24 15.55 31.16 4.27
CA VAL A 24 14.61 30.11 3.87
C VAL A 24 15.17 29.53 2.57
N GLU A 25 15.82 28.40 2.69
CA GLU A 25 16.25 27.62 1.53
C GLU A 25 14.99 27.30 0.72
N ALA A 26 14.83 27.97 -0.43
CA ALA A 26 13.76 27.66 -1.37
C ALA A 26 13.96 26.20 -1.80
N LYS A 27 13.03 25.31 -1.40
CA LYS A 27 13.01 23.91 -1.84
C LYS A 27 13.09 23.92 -3.37
N THR A 28 14.15 23.29 -3.90
CA THR A 28 14.31 23.04 -5.33
C THR A 28 13.03 22.38 -5.84
N PRO A 29 12.36 22.91 -6.88
CA PRO A 29 11.20 22.25 -7.46
C PRO A 29 11.57 20.82 -7.82
N ALA A 30 10.70 19.86 -7.52
CA ALA A 30 10.90 18.46 -7.94
C ALA A 30 11.29 18.45 -9.42
N ALA A 31 12.45 17.88 -9.75
CA ALA A 31 12.99 17.89 -11.10
C ALA A 31 11.89 17.42 -12.06
N ALA A 32 11.58 18.22 -13.07
CA ALA A 32 10.49 17.94 -13.99
C ALA A 32 10.71 16.55 -14.60
N VAL A 33 9.80 15.60 -14.32
CA VAL A 33 9.85 14.26 -14.88
C VAL A 33 9.75 14.39 -16.40
N LYS A 34 10.86 14.06 -17.10
CA LYS A 34 10.91 14.14 -18.56
C LYS A 34 10.22 12.94 -19.18
N THR A 35 9.30 13.18 -20.10
CA THR A 35 8.68 12.14 -20.93
C THR A 35 9.47 11.92 -22.20
N VAL A 36 9.39 10.71 -22.75
CA VAL A 36 9.92 10.37 -24.09
C VAL A 36 8.79 10.28 -25.10
N ALA A 37 9.12 10.34 -26.39
CA ALA A 37 8.14 10.05 -27.44
C ALA A 37 7.67 8.60 -27.30
N PRO A 38 6.34 8.32 -27.29
CA PRO A 38 5.80 6.97 -27.12
C PRO A 38 6.37 5.95 -28.10
N GLU A 39 6.61 6.36 -29.34
CA GLU A 39 7.17 5.54 -30.43
C GLU A 39 8.58 5.05 -30.12
N SER A 40 9.36 5.82 -29.33
CA SER A 40 10.74 5.46 -28.96
C SER A 40 10.81 4.25 -28.02
N VAL A 41 9.68 3.90 -27.43
CA VAL A 41 9.53 2.75 -26.51
C VAL A 41 8.35 1.86 -26.92
N GLY A 42 8.01 1.84 -28.23
CA GLY A 42 7.11 0.86 -28.82
C GLY A 42 5.62 1.12 -28.69
N PHE A 43 5.21 2.31 -28.22
CA PHE A 43 3.81 2.73 -28.22
C PHE A 43 3.46 3.53 -29.49
N ASP A 44 2.20 3.47 -29.90
CA ASP A 44 1.60 4.38 -30.87
C ASP A 44 0.92 5.53 -30.12
N SER A 45 1.34 6.77 -30.37
CA SER A 45 0.84 7.95 -29.67
C SER A 45 -0.64 8.22 -29.90
N ALA A 46 -1.16 7.99 -31.13
CA ALA A 46 -2.58 8.18 -31.42
C ALA A 46 -3.46 7.16 -30.69
N ARG A 47 -2.97 5.92 -30.53
CA ARG A 47 -3.63 4.90 -29.73
C ARG A 47 -3.52 5.19 -28.23
N LEU A 48 -2.36 5.66 -27.77
CA LEU A 48 -2.14 6.01 -26.36
C LEU A 48 -3.03 7.19 -25.91
N LYS A 49 -3.34 8.10 -26.83
CA LYS A 49 -4.31 9.18 -26.57
C LYS A 49 -5.67 8.69 -26.09
N LYS A 50 -6.10 7.47 -26.43
CA LYS A 50 -7.35 6.89 -25.92
C LYS A 50 -7.33 6.68 -24.41
N LEU A 51 -6.15 6.36 -23.83
CA LEU A 51 -5.98 6.29 -22.40
C LEU A 51 -6.18 7.67 -21.74
N ASP A 52 -5.55 8.71 -22.31
CA ASP A 52 -5.67 10.07 -21.85
C ASP A 52 -7.13 10.56 -21.92
N ASP A 53 -7.78 10.36 -23.08
CA ASP A 53 -9.18 10.73 -23.30
C ASP A 53 -10.14 10.01 -22.34
N TYR A 54 -9.89 8.71 -22.04
CA TYR A 54 -10.68 7.96 -21.09
C TYR A 54 -10.54 8.54 -19.66
N MET A 55 -9.32 8.80 -19.22
CA MET A 55 -9.07 9.36 -17.89
C MET A 55 -9.68 10.77 -17.75
N ALA A 56 -9.56 11.61 -18.77
CA ALA A 56 -10.22 12.91 -18.81
C ALA A 56 -11.76 12.77 -18.77
N GLY A 57 -12.31 11.78 -19.47
CA GLY A 57 -13.74 11.45 -19.48
C GLY A 57 -14.26 11.05 -18.09
N VAL A 58 -13.47 10.32 -17.31
CA VAL A 58 -13.81 9.95 -15.91
C VAL A 58 -14.01 11.20 -15.03
N ILE A 59 -13.16 12.22 -15.22
CA ILE A 59 -13.30 13.51 -14.53
C ILE A 59 -14.54 14.27 -15.03
N ALA A 60 -14.72 14.36 -16.33
CA ALA A 60 -15.89 15.04 -16.92
C ALA A 60 -17.23 14.45 -16.44
N GLN A 61 -17.27 13.14 -16.23
CA GLN A 61 -18.40 12.40 -15.66
C GLN A 61 -18.52 12.53 -14.13
N LYS A 62 -17.63 13.30 -13.47
CA LYS A 62 -17.58 13.48 -12.01
C LYS A 62 -17.44 12.16 -11.23
N ARG A 63 -16.84 11.13 -11.85
CA ARG A 63 -16.61 9.83 -11.21
C ARG A 63 -15.53 9.90 -10.13
N VAL A 64 -14.51 10.77 -10.30
CA VAL A 64 -13.53 11.15 -9.28
C VAL A 64 -13.26 12.65 -9.35
N ALA A 65 -12.79 13.25 -8.25
CA ALA A 65 -12.49 14.70 -8.22
C ALA A 65 -11.23 15.02 -8.99
N GLY A 66 -10.24 14.16 -8.90
CA GLY A 66 -8.97 14.29 -9.61
C GLY A 66 -8.16 13.02 -9.56
N MET A 67 -7.15 12.96 -10.41
CA MET A 67 -6.34 11.77 -10.64
C MET A 67 -4.95 12.16 -11.12
N THR A 68 -3.97 11.30 -10.80
CA THR A 68 -2.66 11.29 -11.46
C THR A 68 -2.37 9.90 -12.03
N THR A 69 -1.74 9.83 -13.21
CA THR A 69 -1.35 8.57 -13.84
C THR A 69 0.09 8.63 -14.33
N LEU A 70 0.83 7.54 -14.18
CA LEU A 70 2.21 7.40 -14.62
C LEU A 70 2.35 6.08 -15.39
N LEU A 71 2.82 6.14 -16.64
CA LEU A 71 3.18 5.01 -17.47
C LEU A 71 4.67 5.07 -17.78
N VAL A 72 5.37 3.99 -17.48
CA VAL A 72 6.82 3.85 -17.73
C VAL A 72 7.09 2.56 -18.49
N ARG A 73 7.99 2.61 -19.46
CA ARG A 73 8.53 1.45 -20.16
C ARG A 73 10.03 1.60 -20.37
N HIS A 74 10.80 0.52 -20.18
CA HIS A 74 12.28 0.51 -20.28
C HIS A 74 12.93 1.58 -19.39
N GLY A 75 12.37 1.80 -18.19
CA GLY A 75 12.79 2.85 -17.26
C GLY A 75 12.55 4.28 -17.76
N LYS A 76 11.84 4.47 -18.89
CA LYS A 76 11.55 5.78 -19.47
C LYS A 76 10.09 6.14 -19.28
N VAL A 77 9.83 7.36 -18.82
CA VAL A 77 8.46 7.86 -18.62
C VAL A 77 7.82 8.15 -19.96
N VAL A 78 6.78 7.39 -20.29
CA VAL A 78 5.98 7.55 -21.52
C VAL A 78 4.92 8.63 -21.33
N ALA A 79 4.22 8.59 -20.21
CA ALA A 79 3.19 9.56 -19.85
C ALA A 79 3.18 9.80 -18.35
N PHE A 80 3.01 11.06 -17.93
CA PHE A 80 2.76 11.45 -16.55
C PHE A 80 1.74 12.59 -16.56
N ASN A 81 0.48 12.24 -16.31
CA ASN A 81 -0.65 13.14 -16.48
C ASN A 81 -1.37 13.42 -15.16
N THR A 82 -1.98 14.61 -15.09
CA THR A 82 -2.86 15.04 -13.99
C THR A 82 -4.21 15.42 -14.56
N TYR A 83 -5.29 15.09 -13.85
CA TYR A 83 -6.65 15.36 -14.27
C TYR A 83 -7.47 15.89 -13.10
N GLY A 84 -8.36 16.83 -13.35
CA GLY A 84 -9.29 17.37 -12.34
C GLY A 84 -8.62 18.15 -11.22
N THR A 85 -9.10 17.95 -10.00
CA THR A 85 -8.75 18.79 -8.83
C THR A 85 -8.30 17.94 -7.63
N MET A 86 -7.51 18.56 -6.73
CA MET A 86 -7.08 17.93 -5.48
C MET A 86 -8.17 17.91 -4.41
N ASP A 87 -9.03 18.93 -4.39
CA ASP A 87 -9.97 19.23 -3.30
C ASP A 87 -11.36 19.67 -3.78
N GLY A 88 -11.62 19.62 -5.08
CA GLY A 88 -12.80 20.12 -5.76
C GLY A 88 -12.66 21.54 -6.32
N GLN A 89 -11.52 22.21 -6.07
CA GLN A 89 -11.25 23.61 -6.50
C GLN A 89 -9.87 23.74 -7.13
N SER A 90 -8.83 23.39 -6.38
CA SER A 90 -7.43 23.53 -6.79
C SER A 90 -7.06 22.46 -7.83
N PRO A 91 -6.39 22.80 -8.95
CA PRO A 91 -5.96 21.83 -9.95
C PRO A 91 -5.13 20.70 -9.34
N MET A 92 -5.28 19.48 -9.88
CA MET A 92 -4.44 18.34 -9.52
C MET A 92 -2.99 18.62 -9.91
N THR A 93 -2.06 18.38 -9.00
CA THR A 93 -0.62 18.56 -9.23
C THR A 93 0.13 17.23 -9.32
N LYS A 94 1.29 17.23 -9.99
CA LYS A 94 2.14 16.04 -10.15
C LYS A 94 2.75 15.57 -8.83
N ASP A 95 2.87 16.43 -7.86
CA ASP A 95 3.41 16.17 -6.52
C ASP A 95 2.32 15.96 -5.46
N ALA A 96 1.06 15.80 -5.88
CA ALA A 96 -0.04 15.47 -4.98
C ALA A 96 0.24 14.20 -4.18
N ILE A 97 -0.08 14.24 -2.89
CA ILE A 97 0.07 13.12 -1.96
C ILE A 97 -1.29 12.43 -1.81
N PHE A 98 -1.29 11.11 -1.86
CA PHE A 98 -2.49 10.29 -1.79
C PHE A 98 -2.40 9.31 -0.61
N ARG A 99 -3.52 9.01 0.05
CA ARG A 99 -3.64 7.86 0.94
C ARG A 99 -3.70 6.64 0.07
N ILE A 100 -2.68 5.78 0.13
CA ILE A 100 -2.57 4.64 -0.77
C ILE A 100 -3.23 3.37 -0.23
N TYR A 101 -3.69 3.41 1.04
CA TYR A 101 -4.37 2.29 1.68
C TYR A 101 -3.68 0.94 1.38
N SER A 102 -4.41 -0.01 0.79
CA SER A 102 -3.90 -1.36 0.57
C SER A 102 -2.73 -1.46 -0.41
N MET A 103 -2.38 -0.41 -1.14
CA MET A 103 -1.08 -0.34 -1.82
C MET A 103 0.11 -0.26 -0.84
N SER A 104 -0.14 -0.08 0.47
CA SER A 104 0.88 -0.25 1.53
C SER A 104 1.37 -1.70 1.63
N LYS A 105 0.51 -2.69 1.29
CA LYS A 105 0.80 -4.11 1.49
C LYS A 105 2.04 -4.61 0.75
N PRO A 106 2.21 -4.34 -0.56
CA PRO A 106 3.45 -4.74 -1.24
C PRO A 106 4.71 -4.13 -0.63
N VAL A 107 4.60 -2.91 -0.08
CA VAL A 107 5.73 -2.24 0.60
C VAL A 107 6.08 -2.95 1.92
N THR A 108 5.06 -3.33 2.69
CA THR A 108 5.22 -4.13 3.92
C THR A 108 5.77 -5.53 3.58
N GLY A 109 5.30 -6.14 2.48
CA GLY A 109 5.83 -7.39 1.95
C GLY A 109 7.32 -7.29 1.65
N VAL A 110 7.77 -6.21 0.99
CA VAL A 110 9.21 -5.94 0.77
C VAL A 110 9.96 -5.82 2.09
N ALA A 111 9.41 -5.13 3.11
CA ALA A 111 10.04 -5.04 4.43
C ALA A 111 10.21 -6.43 5.08
N MET A 112 9.20 -7.29 4.99
CA MET A 112 9.29 -8.68 5.44
C MET A 112 10.34 -9.47 4.65
N MET A 113 10.42 -9.29 3.33
CA MET A 113 11.37 -10.01 2.49
C MET A 113 12.83 -9.56 2.70
N ILE A 114 13.08 -8.31 3.08
CA ILE A 114 14.40 -7.87 3.57
C ILE A 114 14.82 -8.69 4.79
N LEU A 115 13.92 -8.85 5.76
CA LEU A 115 14.19 -9.66 6.96
C LEU A 115 14.29 -11.17 6.67
N TYR A 116 13.61 -11.65 5.61
CA TYR A 116 13.77 -13.00 5.09
C TYR A 116 15.19 -13.22 4.55
N GLU A 117 15.70 -12.32 3.72
CA GLU A 117 17.09 -12.37 3.22
C GLU A 117 18.13 -12.31 4.33
N GLU A 118 17.81 -11.62 5.43
CA GLU A 118 18.64 -11.57 6.64
C GLU A 118 18.55 -12.86 7.49
N GLY A 119 17.77 -13.86 7.07
CA GLY A 119 17.60 -15.11 7.78
C GLY A 119 16.83 -15.01 9.10
N LYS A 120 16.07 -13.91 9.30
CA LYS A 120 15.33 -13.66 10.55
C LYS A 120 14.11 -14.57 10.69
N TRP A 121 13.57 -15.07 9.58
CA TRP A 121 12.42 -15.97 9.53
C TRP A 121 12.46 -16.85 8.29
N LYS A 122 11.67 -17.93 8.30
CA LYS A 122 11.51 -18.87 7.19
C LYS A 122 10.05 -19.01 6.83
N LEU A 123 9.75 -19.34 5.56
CA LEU A 123 8.37 -19.44 5.05
C LEU A 123 7.49 -20.40 5.88
N ASP A 124 8.06 -21.50 6.33
CA ASP A 124 7.32 -22.54 7.06
C ASP A 124 7.49 -22.45 8.59
N ASP A 125 8.15 -21.40 9.09
CA ASP A 125 8.15 -21.13 10.53
C ASP A 125 6.71 -20.90 11.02
N PRO A 126 6.30 -21.52 12.15
CA PRO A 126 5.01 -21.20 12.75
C PRO A 126 5.03 -19.76 13.29
N VAL A 127 3.98 -19.00 13.03
CA VAL A 127 3.88 -17.59 13.49
C VAL A 127 4.03 -17.47 15.02
N THR A 128 3.65 -18.50 15.76
CA THR A 128 3.78 -18.57 17.23
C THR A 128 5.22 -18.58 17.74
N LYS A 129 6.20 -18.79 16.86
CA LYS A 129 7.63 -18.61 17.18
C LYS A 129 7.95 -17.13 17.48
N PHE A 130 7.25 -16.21 16.82
CA PHE A 130 7.47 -14.78 16.89
C PHE A 130 6.37 -14.04 17.66
N ILE A 131 5.13 -14.57 17.61
CA ILE A 131 3.93 -14.03 18.27
C ILE A 131 3.34 -15.11 19.20
N PRO A 132 3.86 -15.23 20.43
CA PRO A 132 3.39 -16.24 21.38
C PRO A 132 1.92 -16.08 21.77
N GLU A 133 1.33 -14.89 21.63
CA GLU A 133 -0.09 -14.58 21.83
C GLU A 133 -1.00 -15.44 20.94
N PHE A 134 -0.51 -15.92 19.80
CA PHE A 134 -1.27 -16.75 18.85
C PHE A 134 -1.23 -18.26 19.15
N ARG A 135 -0.71 -18.69 20.32
CA ARG A 135 -0.66 -20.12 20.68
C ARG A 135 -2.02 -20.76 20.87
N ASN A 136 -3.02 -19.99 21.24
CA ASN A 136 -4.35 -20.47 21.60
C ASN A 136 -5.43 -20.09 20.55
N LEU A 137 -5.03 -19.83 19.31
CA LEU A 137 -5.98 -19.51 18.24
C LEU A 137 -7.01 -20.62 18.08
N LYS A 138 -8.23 -20.22 17.75
CA LYS A 138 -9.37 -21.10 17.47
C LYS A 138 -9.96 -20.75 16.11
N VAL A 139 -10.70 -21.67 15.53
CA VAL A 139 -11.45 -21.46 14.29
C VAL A 139 -12.93 -21.40 14.61
N MET A 140 -13.62 -20.43 14.06
CA MET A 140 -15.08 -20.31 14.20
C MET A 140 -15.76 -21.39 13.36
N THR A 141 -16.71 -22.12 13.97
CA THR A 141 -17.51 -23.15 13.30
C THR A 141 -18.97 -22.74 13.15
N GLY A 142 -19.39 -21.67 13.81
CA GLY A 142 -20.77 -21.18 13.73
C GLY A 142 -21.10 -20.20 14.86
N VAL A 143 -22.39 -19.92 15.02
CA VAL A 143 -22.94 -19.12 16.11
C VAL A 143 -23.94 -20.00 16.87
N GLY A 144 -23.75 -20.08 18.18
CA GLY A 144 -24.64 -20.85 19.07
C GLY A 144 -26.02 -20.16 19.25
N PRO A 145 -26.97 -20.85 19.87
CA PRO A 145 -28.29 -20.30 20.15
C PRO A 145 -28.26 -19.05 21.05
N ASP A 146 -27.22 -18.88 21.84
CA ASP A 146 -26.97 -17.72 22.71
C ASP A 146 -26.30 -16.54 21.97
N GLY A 147 -26.14 -16.65 20.66
CA GLY A 147 -25.48 -15.64 19.82
C GLY A 147 -23.95 -15.62 19.92
N LYS A 148 -23.34 -16.52 20.68
CA LYS A 148 -21.88 -16.59 20.83
C LYS A 148 -21.23 -17.45 19.74
N PRO A 149 -19.98 -17.15 19.35
CA PRO A 149 -19.26 -17.98 18.40
C PRO A 149 -18.99 -19.38 18.99
N THR A 150 -19.29 -20.42 18.22
CA THR A 150 -18.80 -21.79 18.46
C THR A 150 -17.44 -21.93 17.79
N THR A 151 -16.49 -22.54 18.47
CA THR A 151 -15.11 -22.62 17.99
C THR A 151 -14.50 -24.01 18.26
N VAL A 152 -13.50 -24.36 17.41
CA VAL A 152 -12.61 -25.50 17.60
C VAL A 152 -11.16 -25.03 17.63
N PRO A 153 -10.24 -25.75 18.26
CA PRO A 153 -8.82 -25.41 18.17
C PRO A 153 -8.31 -25.42 16.71
N VAL A 154 -7.27 -24.65 16.41
CA VAL A 154 -6.53 -24.80 15.16
C VAL A 154 -5.84 -26.18 15.14
N THR A 155 -5.77 -26.81 13.98
CA THR A 155 -5.06 -28.08 13.80
C THR A 155 -3.55 -27.93 13.88
N ARG A 156 -3.05 -26.75 13.53
CA ARG A 156 -1.68 -26.27 13.67
C ARG A 156 -1.64 -24.75 13.68
N PRO A 157 -0.60 -24.12 14.19
CA PRO A 157 -0.41 -22.70 14.04
C PRO A 157 -0.29 -22.27 12.56
N PRO A 158 -0.73 -21.07 12.19
CA PRO A 158 -0.42 -20.50 10.88
C PRO A 158 1.09 -20.40 10.67
N THR A 159 1.54 -20.56 9.43
CA THR A 159 2.93 -20.35 9.03
C THR A 159 3.17 -18.91 8.57
N MET A 160 4.43 -18.49 8.50
CA MET A 160 4.80 -17.18 7.95
C MET A 160 4.38 -17.04 6.49
N ARG A 161 4.48 -18.09 5.66
CA ARG A 161 3.96 -18.14 4.29
C ARG A 161 2.47 -17.80 4.23
N GLU A 162 1.68 -18.36 5.15
CA GLU A 162 0.23 -18.12 5.22
C GLU A 162 -0.12 -16.71 5.68
N ILE A 163 0.72 -16.11 6.53
CA ILE A 163 0.62 -14.68 6.87
C ILE A 163 0.88 -13.81 5.63
N MET A 164 1.91 -14.14 4.82
CA MET A 164 2.27 -13.38 3.62
C MET A 164 1.25 -13.51 2.48
N SER A 165 0.37 -14.52 2.51
CA SER A 165 -0.54 -14.85 1.40
C SER A 165 -2.03 -14.77 1.73
N HIS A 166 -2.42 -14.29 2.90
CA HIS A 166 -3.81 -14.26 3.37
C HIS A 166 -4.50 -15.64 3.49
N THR A 167 -3.72 -16.70 3.64
CA THR A 167 -4.25 -18.07 3.84
C THR A 167 -4.20 -18.53 5.30
N ALA A 168 -3.82 -17.65 6.23
CA ALA A 168 -3.74 -17.94 7.66
C ALA A 168 -5.09 -18.04 8.39
N GLY A 169 -6.18 -17.58 7.77
CA GLY A 169 -7.54 -17.66 8.34
C GLY A 169 -8.01 -16.43 9.12
N PHE A 170 -7.22 -15.38 9.25
CA PHE A 170 -7.62 -14.15 9.95
C PHE A 170 -8.75 -13.41 9.23
N GLY A 171 -9.57 -12.65 10.00
CA GLY A 171 -10.49 -11.64 9.49
C GLY A 171 -9.81 -10.29 9.27
N TYR A 172 -10.62 -9.27 8.92
CA TYR A 172 -10.15 -7.89 8.75
C TYR A 172 -11.10 -6.83 9.33
N GLY A 173 -12.40 -7.15 9.37
CA GLY A 173 -13.43 -6.19 9.73
C GLY A 173 -14.11 -5.52 8.52
N LEU A 174 -13.79 -5.92 7.30
CA LEU A 174 -14.29 -5.28 6.08
C LEU A 174 -15.63 -5.86 5.59
N GLN A 175 -15.91 -7.12 5.86
CA GLN A 175 -17.16 -7.77 5.45
C GLN A 175 -18.25 -7.58 6.52
N ILE A 176 -19.26 -6.76 6.19
CA ILE A 176 -20.27 -6.29 7.17
C ILE A 176 -21.05 -7.45 7.80
N ARG A 177 -21.39 -8.49 7.01
CA ARG A 177 -22.23 -9.61 7.43
C ARG A 177 -21.46 -10.82 7.95
N GLU A 178 -20.15 -10.82 7.82
CA GLU A 178 -19.30 -11.95 8.22
C GLU A 178 -19.03 -11.85 9.73
N PRO A 179 -19.31 -12.92 10.51
CA PRO A 179 -19.28 -12.87 11.99
C PRO A 179 -17.91 -12.55 12.57
N VAL A 180 -16.83 -13.12 12.02
CA VAL A 180 -15.46 -12.82 12.50
C VAL A 180 -15.10 -11.37 12.22
N ASP A 181 -15.42 -10.85 11.03
CA ASP A 181 -15.18 -9.44 10.70
C ASP A 181 -16.02 -8.48 11.58
N LYS A 182 -17.22 -8.90 12.01
CA LYS A 182 -17.99 -8.16 13.01
C LYS A 182 -17.22 -8.04 14.33
N MET A 183 -16.60 -9.13 14.79
CA MET A 183 -15.78 -9.10 16.02
C MET A 183 -14.57 -8.19 15.89
N PHE A 184 -13.93 -8.13 14.71
CA PHE A 184 -12.85 -7.18 14.43
C PHE A 184 -13.29 -5.73 14.60
N ARG A 185 -14.48 -5.37 14.08
CA ARG A 185 -15.05 -4.02 14.23
C ARG A 185 -15.43 -3.70 15.68
N GLU A 186 -16.12 -4.63 16.35
CA GLU A 186 -16.56 -4.44 17.74
C GLU A 186 -15.39 -4.27 18.71
N ARG A 187 -14.26 -4.94 18.45
CA ARG A 187 -13.03 -4.79 19.23
C ARG A 187 -12.18 -3.60 18.80
N GLY A 188 -12.55 -2.90 17.73
CA GLY A 188 -11.81 -1.76 17.22
C GLY A 188 -10.37 -2.12 16.82
N VAL A 189 -10.15 -3.26 16.16
CA VAL A 189 -8.81 -3.77 15.84
C VAL A 189 -8.02 -2.78 14.98
N LEU A 190 -8.64 -2.18 13.95
CA LEU A 190 -8.01 -1.17 13.09
C LEU A 190 -7.76 0.19 13.78
N TRP A 191 -8.33 0.37 14.98
CA TRP A 191 -8.23 1.58 15.80
C TRP A 191 -7.44 1.32 17.10
N SER A 192 -6.55 0.33 17.07
CA SER A 192 -5.67 0.00 18.19
C SER A 192 -4.68 1.13 18.49
N ALA A 193 -4.25 1.19 19.74
CA ALA A 193 -3.30 2.21 20.22
C ALA A 193 -1.89 2.05 19.59
N ASP A 194 -1.52 0.81 19.28
CA ASP A 194 -0.26 0.45 18.61
C ASP A 194 -0.35 -0.99 18.07
N LEU A 195 0.71 -1.47 17.45
CA LEU A 195 0.79 -2.83 16.91
C LEU A 195 0.71 -3.92 18.00
N PRO A 196 1.35 -3.80 19.17
CA PRO A 196 1.16 -4.74 20.30
C PRO A 196 -0.29 -4.83 20.79
N ASP A 197 -1.01 -3.71 20.97
CA ASP A 197 -2.44 -3.70 21.33
C ASP A 197 -3.30 -4.38 20.24
N MET A 198 -2.99 -4.12 18.98
CA MET A 198 -3.64 -4.80 17.86
C MET A 198 -3.46 -6.31 17.93
N ILE A 199 -2.23 -6.82 18.17
CA ILE A 199 -1.96 -8.26 18.28
C ILE A 199 -2.75 -8.87 19.43
N GLY A 200 -2.81 -8.22 20.59
CA GLY A 200 -3.60 -8.70 21.74
C GLY A 200 -5.08 -8.84 21.40
N LYS A 201 -5.66 -7.86 20.71
CA LYS A 201 -7.06 -7.92 20.26
C LYS A 201 -7.30 -9.02 19.24
N VAL A 202 -6.39 -9.19 18.27
CA VAL A 202 -6.47 -10.23 17.23
C VAL A 202 -6.37 -11.62 17.81
N ALA A 203 -5.53 -11.84 18.81
CA ALA A 203 -5.34 -13.14 19.48
C ALA A 203 -6.63 -13.70 20.10
N ASP A 204 -7.55 -12.82 20.49
CA ASP A 204 -8.84 -13.19 21.09
C ASP A 204 -9.96 -13.42 20.08
N ILE A 205 -9.72 -13.19 18.81
CA ILE A 205 -10.73 -13.36 17.75
C ILE A 205 -10.46 -14.67 17.01
N PRO A 206 -11.49 -15.54 16.82
CA PRO A 206 -11.29 -16.78 16.10
C PRO A 206 -10.96 -16.54 14.62
N LEU A 207 -10.21 -17.46 14.04
CA LEU A 207 -9.98 -17.53 12.60
C LEU A 207 -11.28 -17.89 11.86
N LYS A 208 -11.39 -17.51 10.61
CA LYS A 208 -12.50 -17.87 9.70
C LYS A 208 -12.45 -19.34 9.28
N PHE A 209 -11.25 -19.89 9.12
CA PHE A 209 -11.00 -21.26 8.67
C PHE A 209 -9.66 -21.77 9.20
N GLN A 210 -9.42 -23.06 9.06
CA GLN A 210 -8.14 -23.67 9.43
C GLN A 210 -6.99 -23.12 8.55
N PRO A 211 -5.83 -22.79 9.12
CA PRO A 211 -4.69 -22.27 8.35
C PRO A 211 -4.36 -23.11 7.13
N GLY A 212 -4.24 -22.47 5.97
CA GLY A 212 -3.92 -23.08 4.69
C GLY A 212 -5.07 -23.77 3.97
N THR A 213 -6.32 -23.65 4.43
CA THR A 213 -7.47 -24.34 3.81
C THR A 213 -8.37 -23.45 2.94
N ASP A 214 -8.24 -22.14 3.06
CA ASP A 214 -8.96 -21.16 2.23
C ASP A 214 -8.14 -19.86 2.12
N TRP A 215 -8.64 -18.90 1.38
CA TRP A 215 -8.09 -17.56 1.26
C TRP A 215 -9.09 -16.51 1.73
N SER A 216 -8.65 -15.59 2.57
CA SER A 216 -9.46 -14.44 2.97
C SER A 216 -8.58 -13.22 3.14
N TYR A 217 -8.89 -12.15 2.40
CA TYR A 217 -8.26 -10.86 2.60
C TYR A 217 -8.38 -10.43 4.06
N SER A 218 -7.27 -10.12 4.72
CA SER A 218 -7.20 -10.12 6.18
C SER A 218 -6.24 -9.08 6.76
N ILE A 219 -6.26 -8.98 8.10
CA ILE A 219 -5.33 -8.17 8.92
C ILE A 219 -3.87 -8.66 8.83
N ALA A 220 -3.59 -9.71 8.07
CA ALA A 220 -2.28 -10.37 8.03
C ALA A 220 -1.12 -9.41 7.76
N VAL A 221 -1.32 -8.35 6.96
CA VAL A 221 -0.23 -7.41 6.64
C VAL A 221 0.01 -6.40 7.77
N ASP A 222 -0.98 -6.13 8.62
CA ASP A 222 -0.77 -5.40 9.87
C ASP A 222 -0.02 -6.27 10.88
N ILE A 223 -0.29 -7.60 10.89
CA ILE A 223 0.50 -8.58 11.65
C ILE A 223 1.95 -8.61 11.15
N GLN A 224 2.17 -8.52 9.83
CA GLN A 224 3.51 -8.37 9.25
C GLN A 224 4.19 -7.09 9.74
N GLY A 225 3.47 -5.97 9.83
CA GLY A 225 3.99 -4.73 10.41
C GLY A 225 4.53 -4.94 11.84
N TYR A 226 3.80 -5.67 12.68
CA TYR A 226 4.27 -6.08 14.01
C TYR A 226 5.49 -7.00 13.93
N LEU A 227 5.50 -7.96 13.00
CA LEU A 227 6.64 -8.85 12.79
C LEU A 227 7.89 -8.09 12.35
N VAL A 228 7.76 -7.05 11.52
CA VAL A 228 8.87 -6.17 11.15
C VAL A 228 9.45 -5.50 12.40
N GLU A 229 8.62 -4.92 13.28
CA GLU A 229 9.10 -4.34 14.55
C GLU A 229 9.78 -5.39 15.43
N LYS A 230 9.19 -6.56 15.58
CA LYS A 230 9.67 -7.64 16.42
C LYS A 230 11.02 -8.21 15.97
N LEU A 231 11.18 -8.39 14.65
CA LEU A 231 12.38 -9.01 14.06
C LEU A 231 13.53 -8.04 13.86
N SER A 232 13.22 -6.75 13.61
CA SER A 232 14.23 -5.70 13.39
C SER A 232 14.63 -4.96 14.66
N GLY A 233 13.74 -4.91 15.65
CA GLY A 233 13.90 -4.05 16.84
C GLY A 233 13.64 -2.56 16.57
N GLN A 234 13.11 -2.19 15.40
CA GLN A 234 12.80 -0.81 14.98
C GLN A 234 11.28 -0.62 14.87
N LYS A 235 10.79 0.63 14.97
CA LYS A 235 9.42 0.95 14.60
C LYS A 235 9.22 0.73 13.09
N LEU A 236 8.01 0.32 12.69
CA LEU A 236 7.72 -0.03 11.30
C LEU A 236 8.06 1.10 10.33
N GLY A 237 7.66 2.34 10.65
CA GLY A 237 7.96 3.51 9.83
C GLY A 237 9.45 3.80 9.73
N ASP A 238 10.20 3.67 10.83
CA ASP A 238 11.65 3.89 10.84
C ASP A 238 12.39 2.82 10.02
N PHE A 239 11.97 1.56 10.13
CA PHE A 239 12.50 0.47 9.30
C PHE A 239 12.24 0.73 7.81
N MET A 240 11.01 1.03 7.42
CA MET A 240 10.67 1.33 6.03
C MET A 240 11.43 2.56 5.51
N GLN A 241 11.55 3.61 6.33
CA GLN A 241 12.29 4.81 5.97
C GLN A 241 13.76 4.50 5.69
N SER A 242 14.42 3.75 6.58
CA SER A 242 15.86 3.45 6.45
C SER A 242 16.18 2.42 5.37
N ARG A 243 15.28 1.46 5.16
CA ARG A 243 15.57 0.29 4.32
C ARG A 243 14.91 0.34 2.93
N ILE A 244 13.85 1.15 2.76
CA ILE A 244 13.07 1.23 1.51
C ILE A 244 12.99 2.67 1.02
N PHE A 245 12.36 3.57 1.78
CA PHE A 245 12.03 4.91 1.29
C PHE A 245 13.28 5.77 1.07
N GLY A 246 14.21 5.78 2.02
CA GLY A 246 15.46 6.52 1.89
C GLY A 246 16.31 6.06 0.70
N PRO A 247 16.68 4.77 0.60
CA PRO A 247 17.44 4.23 -0.55
C PRO A 247 16.74 4.46 -1.89
N LEU A 248 15.41 4.31 -1.95
CA LEU A 248 14.63 4.56 -3.16
C LEU A 248 14.31 6.05 -3.38
N LYS A 249 14.74 6.97 -2.51
CA LYS A 249 14.43 8.42 -2.58
C LYS A 249 12.93 8.71 -2.67
N MET A 250 12.11 7.95 -1.95
CA MET A 250 10.67 8.12 -1.84
C MET A 250 10.35 9.13 -0.74
N THR A 251 10.61 10.41 -1.00
CA THR A 251 10.66 11.48 0.02
C THR A 251 9.30 11.92 0.54
N ASP A 252 8.23 11.55 -0.14
CA ASP A 252 6.85 11.88 0.19
C ASP A 252 6.02 10.63 0.57
N THR A 253 6.71 9.52 0.87
CA THR A 253 6.07 8.27 1.30
C THR A 253 6.32 8.02 2.79
N GLY A 254 5.25 7.67 3.51
CA GLY A 254 5.31 7.39 4.96
C GLY A 254 3.92 7.20 5.55
N PHE A 255 3.84 7.04 6.87
CA PHE A 255 2.56 6.88 7.57
C PHE A 255 1.82 8.21 7.81
N TYR A 256 2.45 9.33 7.49
CA TYR A 256 1.89 10.69 7.56
C TYR A 256 2.71 11.65 6.70
N THR A 257 2.12 12.79 6.33
CA THR A 257 2.78 13.78 5.49
C THR A 257 3.60 14.81 6.27
N GLY A 258 3.24 15.08 7.52
CA GLY A 258 3.63 16.30 8.24
C GLY A 258 2.78 17.52 7.83
N ALA A 259 2.79 18.53 8.69
CA ALA A 259 2.00 19.74 8.49
C ALA A 259 2.50 20.59 7.30
N ASP A 260 3.79 20.55 7.02
CA ASP A 260 4.44 21.31 5.93
C ASP A 260 4.01 20.84 4.52
N LYS A 261 3.53 19.60 4.41
CA LYS A 261 3.05 18.99 3.16
C LYS A 261 1.52 18.85 3.10
N ALA A 262 0.79 19.30 4.11
CA ALA A 262 -0.66 19.15 4.22
C ALA A 262 -1.43 19.68 3.00
N SER A 263 -0.97 20.79 2.40
CA SER A 263 -1.57 21.37 1.20
C SER A 263 -1.47 20.52 -0.06
N ARG A 264 -0.57 19.52 -0.06
CA ARG A 264 -0.39 18.56 -1.16
C ARG A 264 -1.22 17.29 -0.99
N LEU A 265 -1.84 17.08 0.19
CA LEU A 265 -2.64 15.92 0.48
C LEU A 265 -4.01 16.01 -0.19
N ALA A 266 -4.24 15.21 -1.22
CA ALA A 266 -5.50 15.17 -1.96
C ALA A 266 -6.68 14.83 -1.04
N LYS A 267 -7.80 15.55 -1.23
CA LYS A 267 -9.02 15.36 -0.42
C LYS A 267 -9.65 14.00 -0.69
N LEU A 268 -10.00 13.31 0.39
CA LEU A 268 -10.66 12.02 0.29
C LEU A 268 -12.17 12.22 0.11
N TYR A 269 -12.73 11.49 -0.84
CA TYR A 269 -14.16 11.46 -1.13
C TYR A 269 -14.73 10.05 -0.91
N GLN A 270 -16.02 9.96 -0.75
CA GLN A 270 -16.78 8.71 -0.71
C GLN A 270 -18.04 8.84 -1.55
N THR A 271 -18.64 7.70 -1.91
CA THR A 271 -19.95 7.67 -2.55
C THR A 271 -21.03 7.74 -1.46
N ASP A 272 -21.88 8.76 -1.52
CA ASP A 272 -23.12 8.77 -0.74
C ASP A 272 -24.08 7.73 -1.31
N ILE A 273 -24.40 6.71 -0.53
CA ILE A 273 -25.23 5.57 -0.96
C ILE A 273 -26.70 5.94 -1.26
N ARG A 274 -27.17 7.11 -0.81
CA ARG A 274 -28.55 7.57 -1.04
C ARG A 274 -28.67 8.34 -2.34
N THR A 275 -27.68 9.19 -2.63
CA THR A 275 -27.68 10.09 -3.78
C THR A 275 -26.80 9.62 -4.92
N TRP A 276 -25.93 8.64 -4.67
CA TRP A 276 -24.85 8.18 -5.57
C TRP A 276 -23.87 9.29 -5.96
N GLN A 277 -23.91 10.42 -5.23
CA GLN A 277 -22.99 11.53 -5.44
C GLN A 277 -21.67 11.31 -4.70
N MET A 278 -20.63 11.91 -5.23
CA MET A 278 -19.34 11.99 -4.57
C MET A 278 -19.37 13.11 -3.53
N VAL A 279 -19.16 12.76 -2.26
CA VAL A 279 -19.10 13.70 -1.14
C VAL A 279 -17.78 13.56 -0.39
N PRO A 280 -17.30 14.57 0.36
CA PRO A 280 -16.14 14.43 1.21
C PRO A 280 -16.33 13.26 2.19
N ALA A 281 -15.29 12.42 2.32
CA ALA A 281 -15.33 11.31 3.26
C ALA A 281 -15.16 11.81 4.70
N THR A 282 -16.04 11.37 5.59
CA THR A 282 -16.00 11.68 7.03
C THR A 282 -15.71 10.44 7.86
N GLU A 283 -15.99 9.26 7.30
CA GLU A 283 -15.81 7.98 7.98
C GLU A 283 -14.98 7.00 7.15
N LEU A 284 -14.26 6.14 7.85
CA LEU A 284 -13.44 5.07 7.29
C LEU A 284 -13.54 3.84 8.19
N PHE A 285 -14.00 2.70 7.67
CA PHE A 285 -14.05 1.40 8.37
C PHE A 285 -14.66 1.46 9.79
N GLY A 286 -15.71 2.28 9.96
CA GLY A 286 -16.43 2.42 11.23
C GLY A 286 -15.83 3.43 12.21
N GLY A 287 -14.87 4.24 11.80
CA GLY A 287 -14.30 5.35 12.55
C GLY A 287 -14.15 6.61 11.72
N ALA A 288 -13.74 7.71 12.33
CA ALA A 288 -13.45 8.95 11.61
C ALA A 288 -12.23 8.78 10.69
N VAL A 289 -12.20 9.48 9.55
CA VAL A 289 -11.01 9.50 8.68
C VAL A 289 -9.81 10.04 9.47
N PRO A 290 -8.69 9.29 9.56
CA PRO A 290 -7.51 9.74 10.30
C PRO A 290 -6.89 11.03 9.74
N ASP A 291 -6.30 11.83 10.60
CA ASP A 291 -5.52 13.01 10.21
C ASP A 291 -4.11 12.59 9.77
N TYR A 292 -3.92 12.38 8.49
CA TYR A 292 -2.63 11.99 7.90
C TYR A 292 -1.57 13.11 7.90
N THR A 293 -1.85 14.29 8.46
CA THR A 293 -0.82 15.31 8.69
C THR A 293 -0.05 15.08 9.98
N LYS A 294 -0.49 14.13 10.81
CA LYS A 294 0.09 13.77 12.11
C LYS A 294 0.53 12.32 12.13
N LYS A 295 1.56 12.04 12.93
CA LYS A 295 1.99 10.66 13.17
C LYS A 295 0.82 9.85 13.77
N PRO A 296 0.42 8.72 13.15
CA PRO A 296 -0.64 7.88 13.70
C PRO A 296 -0.15 7.13 14.95
N ALA A 297 -1.09 6.74 15.80
CA ALA A 297 -0.81 5.85 16.92
C ALA A 297 -0.43 4.44 16.42
N LEU A 298 -1.20 3.91 15.45
CA LEU A 298 -0.97 2.63 14.80
C LEU A 298 -0.39 2.85 13.40
N GLU A 299 0.85 2.44 13.17
CA GLU A 299 1.47 2.39 11.86
C GLU A 299 0.98 1.11 11.14
N SER A 300 -0.17 1.21 10.45
CA SER A 300 -0.81 0.07 9.78
C SER A 300 -0.02 -0.37 8.54
N GLY A 301 0.63 -1.53 8.61
CA GLY A 301 1.32 -2.13 7.46
C GLY A 301 0.36 -2.49 6.33
N GLY A 302 -0.90 -2.79 6.67
CA GLY A 302 -1.94 -3.15 5.72
C GLY A 302 -2.58 -1.97 4.97
N GLY A 303 -2.41 -0.71 5.45
CA GLY A 303 -3.15 0.39 4.82
C GLY A 303 -2.80 1.80 5.26
N GLY A 304 -1.74 2.00 6.04
CA GLY A 304 -1.46 3.28 6.70
C GLY A 304 -0.64 4.29 5.89
N LEU A 305 -0.05 3.90 4.75
CA LEU A 305 0.86 4.77 4.02
C LEU A 305 0.14 5.84 3.19
N VAL A 306 0.81 6.96 3.07
CA VAL A 306 0.61 7.97 2.01
C VAL A 306 1.80 7.92 1.05
N SER A 307 1.58 8.33 -0.21
CA SER A 307 2.64 8.40 -1.22
C SER A 307 2.25 9.35 -2.35
N THR A 308 3.21 9.68 -3.20
CA THR A 308 2.97 10.33 -4.51
C THR A 308 3.05 9.29 -5.63
N THR A 309 2.55 9.66 -6.80
CA THR A 309 2.66 8.82 -8.01
C THR A 309 4.11 8.56 -8.39
N VAL A 310 4.99 9.55 -8.21
CA VAL A 310 6.43 9.43 -8.52
C VAL A 310 7.11 8.50 -7.53
N ASP A 311 6.87 8.66 -6.24
CA ASP A 311 7.48 7.80 -5.21
C ASP A 311 7.07 6.33 -5.39
N TYR A 312 5.75 6.10 -5.58
CA TYR A 312 5.28 4.73 -5.83
C TYR A 312 5.77 4.18 -7.18
N GLY A 313 5.96 5.05 -8.18
CA GLY A 313 6.63 4.70 -9.44
C GLY A 313 8.07 4.21 -9.23
N ARG A 314 8.81 4.81 -8.30
CA ARG A 314 10.17 4.34 -7.93
C ARG A 314 10.13 2.96 -7.27
N PHE A 315 9.14 2.72 -6.41
CA PHE A 315 8.90 1.39 -5.84
C PHE A 315 8.57 0.36 -6.93
N ALA A 316 7.66 0.70 -7.85
CA ALA A 316 7.31 -0.16 -8.98
C ALA A 316 8.51 -0.43 -9.92
N GLN A 317 9.34 0.58 -10.19
CA GLN A 317 10.57 0.42 -10.98
C GLN A 317 11.58 -0.50 -10.28
N MET A 318 11.72 -0.39 -8.97
CA MET A 318 12.59 -1.29 -8.19
C MET A 318 12.13 -2.75 -8.32
N LEU A 319 10.81 -3.02 -8.24
CA LEU A 319 10.27 -4.37 -8.47
C LEU A 319 10.55 -4.85 -9.91
N LEU A 320 10.28 -3.99 -10.92
CA LEU A 320 10.52 -4.30 -12.32
C LEU A 320 12.00 -4.62 -12.58
N ASN A 321 12.91 -3.90 -11.95
CA ASN A 321 14.36 -4.10 -12.02
C ASN A 321 14.85 -5.26 -11.12
N LYS A 322 13.96 -6.12 -10.65
CA LYS A 322 14.33 -7.27 -9.80
C LYS A 322 15.09 -6.85 -8.53
N GLY A 323 14.57 -5.83 -7.85
CA GLY A 323 15.01 -5.43 -6.51
C GLY A 323 16.04 -4.31 -6.43
N GLU A 324 16.34 -3.59 -7.53
CA GLU A 324 17.31 -2.50 -7.55
C GLU A 324 16.80 -1.25 -8.25
N LEU A 325 17.19 -0.07 -7.75
CA LEU A 325 16.97 1.21 -8.43
C LEU A 325 18.08 2.21 -8.07
N ASP A 326 18.63 2.90 -9.08
CA ASP A 326 19.68 3.95 -8.92
C ASP A 326 20.88 3.48 -8.10
N GLY A 327 21.29 2.21 -8.22
CA GLY A 327 22.38 1.61 -7.47
C GLY A 327 22.03 1.16 -6.04
N ALA A 328 20.78 1.41 -5.59
CA ALA A 328 20.31 0.90 -4.31
C ALA A 328 19.62 -0.46 -4.50
N ARG A 329 20.27 -1.51 -4.01
CA ARG A 329 19.67 -2.86 -3.97
C ARG A 329 18.86 -3.04 -2.70
N ILE A 330 17.57 -3.25 -2.87
CA ILE A 330 16.61 -3.47 -1.78
C ILE A 330 16.42 -4.96 -1.53
N LEU A 331 16.28 -5.76 -2.60
CA LEU A 331 16.12 -7.21 -2.57
C LEU A 331 16.97 -7.88 -3.65
N ALA A 332 17.35 -9.13 -3.44
CA ALA A 332 17.94 -9.96 -4.47
C ALA A 332 16.94 -10.28 -5.60
N PRO A 333 17.36 -10.50 -6.84
CA PRO A 333 16.48 -10.88 -7.94
C PRO A 333 15.60 -12.10 -7.62
N ALA A 334 16.18 -13.14 -7.05
CA ALA A 334 15.44 -14.35 -6.66
C ALA A 334 14.35 -14.10 -5.61
N THR A 335 14.54 -13.10 -4.75
CA THR A 335 13.55 -12.73 -3.73
C THR A 335 12.37 -11.99 -4.36
N VAL A 336 12.61 -11.12 -5.32
CA VAL A 336 11.51 -10.49 -6.08
C VAL A 336 10.74 -11.52 -6.90
N GLU A 337 11.42 -12.49 -7.52
CA GLU A 337 10.77 -13.61 -8.20
C GLU A 337 9.91 -14.43 -7.25
N LEU A 338 10.41 -14.72 -6.03
CA LEU A 338 9.63 -15.39 -5.00
C LEU A 338 8.38 -14.58 -4.59
N MET A 339 8.50 -13.25 -4.45
CA MET A 339 7.35 -12.38 -4.17
C MET A 339 6.29 -12.46 -5.28
N GLY A 340 6.72 -12.50 -6.54
CA GLY A 340 5.88 -12.62 -7.73
C GLY A 340 5.47 -14.06 -8.07
N THR A 341 5.68 -15.03 -7.19
CA THR A 341 5.26 -16.42 -7.39
C THR A 341 3.99 -16.70 -6.59
N ASN A 342 3.00 -17.35 -7.21
CA ASN A 342 1.81 -17.78 -6.48
C ASN A 342 2.15 -18.75 -5.36
N VAL A 343 1.72 -18.43 -4.14
CA VAL A 343 1.93 -19.27 -2.94
C VAL A 343 0.63 -19.79 -2.33
N ILE A 344 -0.52 -19.50 -2.93
CA ILE A 344 -1.79 -20.11 -2.53
C ILE A 344 -1.72 -21.60 -2.85
N PRO A 345 -2.03 -22.51 -1.90
CA PRO A 345 -2.05 -23.94 -2.16
C PRO A 345 -3.00 -24.31 -3.31
N LYS A 346 -2.62 -25.29 -4.14
CA LYS A 346 -3.41 -25.71 -5.30
C LYS A 346 -4.84 -26.10 -4.94
N SER A 347 -5.03 -26.85 -3.84
CA SER A 347 -6.36 -27.23 -3.34
C SER A 347 -7.24 -26.03 -2.97
N VAL A 348 -6.63 -24.93 -2.50
CA VAL A 348 -7.33 -23.67 -2.21
C VAL A 348 -7.70 -22.97 -3.51
N LEU A 349 -6.79 -22.89 -4.49
CA LEU A 349 -7.07 -22.31 -5.81
C LEU A 349 -8.22 -23.05 -6.51
N GLU A 350 -8.24 -24.37 -6.50
CA GLU A 350 -9.32 -25.18 -7.06
C GLU A 350 -10.67 -24.85 -6.43
N THR A 351 -10.70 -24.65 -5.10
CA THR A 351 -11.92 -24.22 -4.39
C THR A 351 -12.33 -22.79 -4.75
N LEU A 352 -11.38 -21.86 -4.81
CA LEU A 352 -11.64 -20.47 -5.13
C LEU A 352 -12.12 -20.26 -6.56
N SER A 353 -11.58 -21.01 -7.52
CA SER A 353 -11.97 -20.93 -8.95
C SER A 353 -13.43 -21.34 -9.20
N THR A 354 -14.00 -22.20 -8.33
CA THR A 354 -15.41 -22.62 -8.43
C THR A 354 -16.38 -21.67 -7.73
N LYS A 355 -15.90 -20.77 -6.87
CA LYS A 355 -16.75 -19.75 -6.22
C LYS A 355 -17.14 -18.70 -7.26
N GLN A 356 -18.42 -18.36 -7.32
CA GLN A 356 -18.93 -17.33 -8.25
C GLN A 356 -18.21 -16.00 -8.00
N GLY A 357 -17.60 -15.43 -9.04
CA GLY A 357 -16.77 -14.23 -8.94
C GLY A 357 -15.39 -14.45 -8.34
N GLY A 358 -14.88 -15.69 -8.34
CA GLY A 358 -13.53 -16.02 -7.87
C GLY A 358 -12.46 -15.24 -8.61
N SER A 359 -11.64 -14.49 -7.87
CA SER A 359 -10.54 -13.69 -8.43
C SER A 359 -9.27 -14.52 -8.68
N PHE A 360 -9.20 -15.75 -8.16
CA PHE A 360 -8.02 -16.62 -8.22
C PHE A 360 -8.32 -17.92 -8.94
N SER A 361 -7.32 -18.39 -9.69
CA SER A 361 -7.34 -19.64 -10.46
C SER A 361 -5.90 -20.09 -10.72
N ASP A 362 -5.69 -21.14 -11.49
CA ASP A 362 -4.34 -21.51 -11.94
C ASP A 362 -3.66 -20.38 -12.75
N ALA A 363 -4.45 -19.51 -13.37
CA ALA A 363 -3.96 -18.39 -14.17
C ALA A 363 -3.69 -17.12 -13.36
N VAL A 364 -4.36 -16.92 -12.23
CA VAL A 364 -4.21 -15.75 -11.35
C VAL A 364 -4.07 -16.22 -9.92
N GLY A 365 -2.96 -15.91 -9.29
CA GLY A 365 -2.65 -16.27 -7.92
C GLY A 365 -2.33 -15.08 -7.03
N PHE A 366 -1.82 -15.36 -5.85
CA PHE A 366 -1.35 -14.38 -4.89
C PHE A 366 0.04 -14.79 -4.39
N GLY A 367 0.97 -13.85 -4.49
CA GLY A 367 2.34 -14.02 -4.01
C GLY A 367 2.52 -13.48 -2.59
N MET A 368 3.64 -12.80 -2.34
CA MET A 368 3.91 -12.13 -1.06
C MET A 368 3.33 -10.72 -1.10
N ASP A 369 2.07 -10.57 -0.68
CA ASP A 369 1.28 -9.32 -0.62
C ASP A 369 1.01 -8.64 -1.97
N VAL A 370 1.07 -9.39 -3.07
CA VAL A 370 0.70 -8.95 -4.42
C VAL A 370 -0.14 -10.02 -5.14
N MET A 371 -1.06 -9.57 -5.97
CA MET A 371 -1.72 -10.44 -6.95
C MET A 371 -0.75 -10.70 -8.10
N VAL A 372 -0.73 -11.92 -8.62
CA VAL A 372 0.18 -12.36 -9.68
C VAL A 372 -0.60 -13.02 -10.82
N VAL A 373 -0.30 -12.61 -12.05
CA VAL A 373 -0.79 -13.28 -13.26
C VAL A 373 0.20 -14.36 -13.66
N ASN A 374 -0.14 -15.63 -13.42
CA ASN A 374 0.73 -16.78 -13.74
C ASN A 374 0.70 -17.12 -15.23
N ASP A 375 -0.48 -16.99 -15.87
CA ASP A 375 -0.72 -17.26 -17.30
C ASP A 375 -1.74 -16.23 -17.81
N ALA A 376 -1.23 -15.20 -18.44
CA ALA A 376 -2.03 -14.07 -18.89
C ALA A 376 -3.12 -14.49 -19.88
N ARG A 377 -2.85 -15.46 -20.77
CA ARG A 377 -3.80 -15.89 -21.77
C ARG A 377 -4.95 -16.68 -21.18
N LYS A 378 -4.67 -17.58 -20.21
CA LYS A 378 -5.73 -18.27 -19.46
C LYS A 378 -6.52 -17.33 -18.55
N ALA A 379 -5.86 -16.30 -18.00
CA ALA A 379 -6.52 -15.25 -17.21
C ALA A 379 -7.43 -14.34 -18.05
N GLY A 380 -7.39 -14.44 -19.39
CA GLY A 380 -8.05 -13.47 -20.28
C GLY A 380 -7.44 -12.08 -20.23
N SER A 381 -6.20 -11.97 -19.74
CA SER A 381 -5.45 -10.71 -19.68
C SER A 381 -4.69 -10.46 -20.99
N ILE A 382 -4.51 -9.19 -21.30
CA ILE A 382 -3.65 -8.73 -22.40
C ILE A 382 -2.25 -8.33 -21.94
N SER A 383 -1.98 -8.41 -20.62
CA SER A 383 -0.65 -8.19 -20.03
C SER A 383 0.28 -9.41 -20.26
N GLY A 384 1.49 -9.32 -19.77
CA GLY A 384 2.44 -10.44 -19.75
C GLY A 384 2.28 -11.35 -18.54
N ASP A 385 2.86 -12.55 -18.65
CA ASP A 385 3.01 -13.45 -17.52
C ASP A 385 3.93 -12.84 -16.46
N GLY A 386 3.65 -13.10 -15.18
CA GLY A 386 4.38 -12.53 -14.06
C GLY A 386 3.94 -11.10 -13.68
N GLU A 387 2.87 -10.55 -14.29
CA GLU A 387 2.35 -9.25 -13.85
C GLU A 387 2.00 -9.28 -12.36
N MET A 388 2.59 -8.34 -11.62
CA MET A 388 2.28 -8.09 -10.21
C MET A 388 1.39 -6.85 -10.09
N SER A 389 0.32 -6.91 -9.29
CA SER A 389 -0.59 -5.78 -9.13
C SER A 389 -1.27 -5.76 -7.78
N TRP A 390 -1.71 -4.57 -7.36
CA TRP A 390 -2.63 -4.38 -6.24
C TRP A 390 -3.31 -3.02 -6.33
N GLY A 391 -4.30 -2.80 -5.44
CA GLY A 391 -5.03 -1.54 -5.37
C GLY A 391 -5.33 -1.09 -3.93
N GLY A 392 -5.68 0.18 -3.76
CA GLY A 392 -6.06 0.80 -2.50
C GLY A 392 -7.56 1.07 -2.39
N ALA A 393 -8.09 1.09 -1.18
CA ALA A 393 -9.52 1.28 -0.90
C ALA A 393 -10.10 2.60 -1.46
N ALA A 394 -9.26 3.62 -1.66
CA ALA A 394 -9.65 4.88 -2.28
C ALA A 394 -9.48 4.90 -3.82
N GLY A 395 -9.30 3.74 -4.44
CA GLY A 395 -9.21 3.58 -5.89
C GLY A 395 -7.81 3.80 -6.46
N THR A 396 -6.78 3.93 -5.64
CA THR A 396 -5.37 3.90 -6.10
C THR A 396 -5.00 2.52 -6.60
N TRP A 397 -4.14 2.42 -7.62
CA TRP A 397 -3.71 1.14 -8.18
C TRP A 397 -2.34 1.21 -8.81
N PHE A 398 -1.70 0.04 -8.94
CA PHE A 398 -0.52 -0.15 -9.76
C PHE A 398 -0.51 -1.54 -10.37
N TRP A 399 0.26 -1.70 -11.43
CA TRP A 399 0.67 -2.99 -11.98
C TRP A 399 2.07 -2.86 -12.59
N VAL A 400 2.83 -3.95 -12.50
CA VAL A 400 4.19 -4.11 -13.00
C VAL A 400 4.21 -5.34 -13.89
N ASP A 401 4.58 -5.18 -15.15
CA ASP A 401 4.67 -6.26 -16.13
C ASP A 401 6.12 -6.50 -16.53
N PRO A 402 6.77 -7.52 -15.97
CA PRO A 402 8.16 -7.83 -16.27
C PRO A 402 8.36 -8.36 -17.70
N THR A 403 7.33 -8.97 -18.30
CA THR A 403 7.38 -9.51 -19.67
C THR A 403 7.48 -8.40 -20.70
N ASN A 404 6.80 -7.27 -20.52
CA ASN A 404 6.82 -6.14 -21.44
C ASN A 404 7.68 -4.97 -20.94
N ASP A 405 8.43 -5.15 -19.86
CA ASP A 405 9.31 -4.16 -19.20
C ASP A 405 8.60 -2.82 -18.99
N LEU A 406 7.44 -2.85 -18.35
CA LEU A 406 6.63 -1.67 -18.09
C LEU A 406 5.87 -1.73 -16.77
N TYR A 407 5.48 -0.55 -16.27
CA TYR A 407 4.57 -0.42 -15.15
C TYR A 407 3.65 0.78 -15.30
N PHE A 408 2.56 0.73 -14.56
CA PHE A 408 1.58 1.80 -14.45
C PHE A 408 1.26 2.08 -12.97
N VAL A 409 1.11 3.37 -12.63
CA VAL A 409 0.61 3.82 -11.33
C VAL A 409 -0.51 4.81 -11.54
N GLY A 410 -1.64 4.58 -10.89
CA GLY A 410 -2.78 5.49 -10.89
C GLY A 410 -3.21 5.86 -9.47
N MET A 411 -3.43 7.14 -9.23
CA MET A 411 -3.79 7.66 -7.90
C MET A 411 -5.07 8.47 -7.97
N VAL A 412 -6.06 8.07 -7.18
CA VAL A 412 -7.33 8.77 -6.94
C VAL A 412 -7.68 8.73 -5.45
N GLN A 413 -8.68 9.50 -5.01
CA GLN A 413 -9.12 9.52 -3.61
C GLN A 413 -10.64 9.43 -3.50
N ARG A 414 -11.21 8.26 -3.84
CA ARG A 414 -12.64 7.97 -3.70
C ARG A 414 -12.88 6.58 -3.11
N LEU A 415 -13.45 6.52 -1.91
CA LEU A 415 -13.95 5.29 -1.27
C LEU A 415 -15.27 4.84 -1.91
N GLY A 416 -15.52 3.54 -1.91
CA GLY A 416 -16.78 2.97 -2.41
C GLY A 416 -16.87 2.84 -3.93
N GLY A 417 -15.71 2.83 -4.61
CA GLY A 417 -15.60 2.66 -6.06
C GLY A 417 -15.77 3.97 -6.86
N THR A 418 -15.45 3.91 -8.13
CA THR A 418 -15.40 5.06 -9.04
C THR A 418 -16.67 5.28 -9.86
N GLY A 419 -17.72 4.50 -9.59
CA GLY A 419 -19.02 4.66 -10.25
C GLY A 419 -18.99 4.34 -11.75
N GLY A 420 -18.41 3.23 -12.15
CA GLY A 420 -18.32 2.79 -13.54
C GLY A 420 -17.28 1.68 -13.70
N GLU A 421 -16.76 1.52 -14.90
CA GLU A 421 -15.70 0.54 -15.17
C GLU A 421 -14.48 0.76 -14.29
N ASP A 422 -13.84 -0.34 -13.92
CA ASP A 422 -12.67 -0.31 -13.07
C ASP A 422 -11.49 0.39 -13.75
N LEU A 423 -10.92 1.40 -13.08
CA LEU A 423 -9.81 2.20 -13.63
C LEU A 423 -8.55 1.37 -13.87
N GLN A 424 -8.32 0.36 -13.04
CA GLN A 424 -7.18 -0.53 -13.19
C GLN A 424 -7.34 -1.38 -14.46
N ILE A 425 -8.53 -1.95 -14.71
CA ILE A 425 -8.82 -2.74 -15.91
C ILE A 425 -8.69 -1.88 -17.16
N MET A 426 -9.33 -0.68 -17.15
CA MET A 426 -9.31 0.20 -18.31
C MET A 426 -7.92 0.78 -18.59
N SER A 427 -7.14 1.14 -17.56
CA SER A 427 -5.76 1.59 -17.77
C SER A 427 -4.90 0.50 -18.42
N ARG A 428 -5.07 -0.76 -18.02
CA ARG A 428 -4.38 -1.90 -18.61
C ARG A 428 -4.81 -2.07 -20.07
N LEU A 429 -6.11 -2.18 -20.33
CA LEU A 429 -6.64 -2.35 -21.70
C LEU A 429 -6.15 -1.25 -22.64
N LEU A 430 -6.25 0.02 -22.22
CA LEU A 430 -5.91 1.16 -23.07
C LEU A 430 -4.40 1.38 -23.21
N THR A 431 -3.59 0.91 -22.28
CA THR A 431 -2.13 0.87 -22.40
C THR A 431 -1.71 -0.18 -23.43
N TYR A 432 -2.16 -1.42 -23.28
CA TYR A 432 -1.72 -2.50 -24.16
C TYR A 432 -2.26 -2.39 -25.59
N GLN A 433 -3.45 -1.81 -25.82
CA GLN A 433 -3.92 -1.56 -27.19
C GLN A 433 -3.04 -0.54 -27.93
N ALA A 434 -2.28 0.29 -27.19
CA ALA A 434 -1.33 1.25 -27.75
C ALA A 434 0.08 0.69 -27.89
N LEU A 435 0.40 -0.43 -27.24
CA LEU A 435 1.69 -1.11 -27.32
C LEU A 435 1.76 -1.92 -28.63
N VAL A 436 2.42 -1.36 -29.65
CA VAL A 436 2.51 -1.94 -30.99
C VAL A 436 3.82 -2.69 -31.26
N LYS A 437 4.79 -2.54 -30.36
CA LYS A 437 6.05 -3.31 -30.35
C LYS A 437 6.25 -3.90 -28.95
N PRO A 438 5.57 -5.03 -28.63
CA PRO A 438 5.81 -5.74 -27.37
C PRO A 438 7.22 -6.36 -27.35
N GLU A 439 7.71 -6.76 -26.16
CA GLU A 439 8.85 -7.65 -26.08
C GLU A 439 8.46 -9.04 -26.60
N ASN A 440 9.40 -9.73 -27.26
CA ASN A 440 9.19 -11.07 -27.82
C ASN A 440 9.38 -12.15 -26.76
#